data_36d5e34f03ff778e3411358a755bd8ac
#
_entry.id   36d5e34f03ff778e3411358a755bd8ac
#
_cell.length_a   1.000
_cell.length_b   1.000
_cell.length_c   1.000
_cell.angle_alpha   90.00
_cell.angle_beta   90.00
_cell.angle_gamma   90.00
#
_symmetry.space_group_name_H-M   'P 1'
#
loop_
_entity.id
_entity.type
_entity.pdbx_description
1 polymer ?
#
loop_
_entity_poly.entity_id
_entity_poly.type
_entity_poly.pdbx_seq_one_letter_code
_entity_poly.pdbx_strand_id
1 'polypeptide(L)'
;MTVSNRQLSVLAIVAVVMAALTLAVYSIDRTPRSQFQKGALLIQGLDVGKVAKITIAKKDKTVTLARSEDGFTIGERNNYPASTKKVNDFLIKVLGIRCGEKVTGDKANHPDLGVSKDSEDAITVQLLDADGKPIIGVVAGKGLARGSGTYVRLLDQDTVYASEEYLYLAADVTSYMDTDIVNVGKDDVEEVNVQLKDGSYAITRDKDNKAVLAPVPAGKRPKSSEPDSILGALSSLYFENVAPLAKAGVDWDATFTCKTKKHLAYTAQTGKKDDKYYVRVAAQGPPEDLIEASTRIGKNEPKEKLEKKDAVLTAAKKASEFNARHGVWAYQISEWKAKELRKPLADLVEDIPKDTTPAEIAASHILVSYKGAERSEATRTKEEARKRAEEALAKVKAKDADFAALAKEYSDDPGSKAKGGDLGTFKKGVMHKNFEEAAWKLKVGEISGIVESPFGFHIIKRTK
;
A
#
# COMPACT_ATOMS: atom_id res chain seq x y z
N MET A 1 -37.57 11.93 1.79
CA MET A 1 -37.40 10.82 2.75
C MET A 1 -36.10 10.13 2.38
N THR A 2 -35.03 10.37 3.13
CA THR A 2 -33.75 9.70 2.90
C THR A 2 -33.78 8.35 3.59
N VAL A 3 -33.67 7.28 2.82
CA VAL A 3 -33.59 5.91 3.33
C VAL A 3 -32.27 5.80 4.10
N SER A 4 -32.30 5.42 5.38
CA SER A 4 -31.10 5.26 6.18
C SER A 4 -30.26 4.07 5.68
N ASN A 5 -28.93 4.11 5.87
CA ASN A 5 -28.04 2.99 5.49
C ASN A 5 -28.47 1.67 6.14
N ARG A 6 -29.07 1.72 7.33
CA ARG A 6 -29.69 0.58 8.02
C ARG A 6 -30.84 -0.01 7.22
N GLN A 7 -31.71 0.85 6.65
CA GLN A 7 -32.82 0.41 5.77
C GLN A 7 -32.27 -0.10 4.42
N LEU A 8 -31.17 0.48 3.88
CA LEU A 8 -30.52 -0.02 2.66
C LEU A 8 -29.86 -1.39 2.86
N SER A 9 -29.25 -1.64 4.01
CA SER A 9 -28.65 -2.96 4.33
C SER A 9 -29.75 -4.03 4.51
N VAL A 10 -30.84 -3.69 5.19
CA VAL A 10 -32.02 -4.56 5.32
C VAL A 10 -32.68 -4.79 3.96
N LEU A 11 -32.84 -3.76 3.13
CA LEU A 11 -33.32 -3.87 1.75
C LEU A 11 -32.42 -4.71 0.84
N ALA A 12 -31.09 -4.62 0.98
CA ALA A 12 -30.17 -5.45 0.23
C ALA A 12 -30.28 -6.93 0.64
N ILE A 13 -30.39 -7.22 1.94
CA ILE A 13 -30.62 -8.58 2.44
C ILE A 13 -32.00 -9.09 1.96
N VAL A 14 -33.03 -8.27 2.04
CA VAL A 14 -34.38 -8.60 1.54
C VAL A 14 -34.36 -8.78 0.02
N ALA A 15 -33.64 -8.00 -0.75
CA ALA A 15 -33.53 -8.13 -2.21
C ALA A 15 -32.82 -9.42 -2.63
N VAL A 16 -31.74 -9.82 -1.94
CA VAL A 16 -31.08 -11.11 -2.16
C VAL A 16 -31.96 -12.28 -1.77
N VAL A 17 -32.67 -12.14 -0.65
CA VAL A 17 -33.67 -13.11 -0.19
C VAL A 17 -34.84 -13.21 -1.19
N MET A 18 -35.33 -12.09 -1.71
CA MET A 18 -36.40 -12.06 -2.73
C MET A 18 -35.92 -12.60 -4.08
N ALA A 19 -34.66 -12.35 -4.50
CA ALA A 19 -34.10 -12.95 -5.70
C ALA A 19 -33.91 -14.47 -5.56
N ALA A 20 -33.49 -14.95 -4.39
CA ALA A 20 -33.44 -16.38 -4.09
C ALA A 20 -34.84 -17.01 -4.00
N LEU A 21 -35.82 -16.29 -3.44
CA LEU A 21 -37.24 -16.72 -3.40
C LEU A 21 -37.88 -16.73 -4.79
N THR A 22 -37.57 -15.76 -5.67
CA THR A 22 -38.09 -15.77 -7.06
C THR A 22 -37.49 -16.93 -7.84
N LEU A 23 -36.21 -17.24 -7.65
CA LEU A 23 -35.60 -18.44 -8.24
C LEU A 23 -36.21 -19.75 -7.67
N ALA A 24 -36.50 -19.80 -6.38
CA ALA A 24 -37.13 -20.94 -5.74
C ALA A 24 -38.60 -21.08 -6.14
N VAL A 25 -39.37 -20.01 -6.24
CA VAL A 25 -40.81 -20.01 -6.65
C VAL A 25 -40.98 -20.33 -8.15
N TYR A 26 -40.01 -19.87 -9.00
CA TYR A 26 -40.06 -20.19 -10.44
C TYR A 26 -39.76 -21.69 -10.73
N SER A 27 -39.20 -22.42 -9.76
CA SER A 27 -38.89 -23.86 -9.85
C SER A 27 -39.92 -24.77 -9.20
N ILE A 28 -41.02 -24.23 -8.64
CA ILE A 28 -42.15 -25.04 -8.11
C ILE A 28 -43.09 -25.41 -9.27
N ASP A 29 -42.63 -26.33 -10.09
CA ASP A 29 -43.54 -27.10 -10.93
C ASP A 29 -44.14 -28.26 -10.08
N ARG A 30 -45.45 -28.42 -10.14
CA ARG A 30 -46.25 -29.31 -9.26
C ARG A 30 -46.14 -30.77 -9.71
N THR A 31 -44.99 -31.38 -9.74
CA THR A 31 -44.86 -32.81 -10.05
C THR A 31 -44.43 -33.64 -8.84
N PRO A 32 -44.90 -34.90 -8.75
CA PRO A 32 -44.66 -35.72 -7.55
C PRO A 32 -43.18 -36.06 -7.37
N ARG A 33 -42.71 -36.04 -6.14
CA ARG A 33 -41.34 -36.19 -5.60
C ARG A 33 -40.66 -37.53 -5.91
N SER A 34 -40.56 -38.02 -7.14
CA SER A 34 -39.87 -39.28 -7.39
C SER A 34 -38.90 -39.33 -8.57
N GLN A 35 -38.70 -38.26 -9.30
CA GLN A 35 -37.67 -38.26 -10.38
C GLN A 35 -36.68 -37.11 -10.20
N PHE A 36 -35.40 -37.50 -10.07
CA PHE A 36 -34.25 -36.59 -10.15
C PHE A 36 -34.33 -35.82 -11.47
N GLN A 37 -34.37 -34.50 -11.43
CA GLN A 37 -34.26 -33.64 -12.60
C GLN A 37 -32.87 -33.03 -12.62
N LYS A 38 -32.11 -33.29 -13.69
CA LYS A 38 -30.84 -32.63 -13.95
C LYS A 38 -31.02 -31.11 -13.96
N GLY A 39 -30.15 -30.35 -13.30
CA GLY A 39 -30.24 -28.91 -13.15
C GLY A 39 -31.16 -28.43 -12.00
N ALA A 40 -31.82 -29.34 -11.29
CA ALA A 40 -32.59 -28.97 -10.11
C ALA A 40 -31.67 -28.45 -8.97
N LEU A 41 -32.20 -27.50 -8.19
CA LEU A 41 -31.47 -27.02 -7.01
C LEU A 41 -31.35 -28.12 -5.95
N LEU A 42 -30.20 -28.25 -5.33
CA LEU A 42 -29.95 -29.20 -4.22
C LEU A 42 -30.82 -28.85 -3.00
N ILE A 43 -30.90 -27.54 -2.69
CA ILE A 43 -31.74 -27.00 -1.61
C ILE A 43 -33.05 -26.50 -2.22
N GLN A 44 -34.17 -27.03 -1.75
CA GLN A 44 -35.51 -26.65 -2.20
C GLN A 44 -36.37 -26.29 -1.00
N GLY A 45 -37.27 -25.30 -1.18
CA GLY A 45 -38.28 -24.93 -0.17
C GLY A 45 -37.73 -24.29 1.11
N LEU A 46 -36.49 -23.77 1.09
CA LEU A 46 -35.88 -23.10 2.24
C LEU A 46 -36.53 -21.71 2.47
N ASP A 47 -37.03 -21.47 3.66
CA ASP A 47 -37.35 -20.13 4.14
C ASP A 47 -36.09 -19.47 4.72
N VAL A 48 -35.40 -18.66 3.90
CA VAL A 48 -34.19 -17.98 4.29
C VAL A 48 -34.42 -16.98 5.45
N GLY A 49 -35.63 -16.50 5.62
CA GLY A 49 -36.03 -15.62 6.74
C GLY A 49 -35.81 -16.27 8.12
N LYS A 50 -35.95 -17.58 8.20
CA LYS A 50 -35.75 -18.36 9.44
C LYS A 50 -34.31 -18.65 9.76
N VAL A 51 -33.37 -18.42 8.83
CA VAL A 51 -31.93 -18.69 9.07
C VAL A 51 -31.39 -17.62 10.00
N ALA A 52 -31.04 -18.01 11.22
CA ALA A 52 -30.45 -17.15 12.22
C ALA A 52 -28.94 -17.39 12.38
N LYS A 53 -28.43 -18.57 11.97
CA LYS A 53 -27.02 -18.93 12.12
C LYS A 53 -26.58 -19.80 10.95
N ILE A 54 -25.35 -19.61 10.53
CA ILE A 54 -24.69 -20.42 9.50
C ILE A 54 -23.40 -20.98 10.12
N THR A 55 -23.19 -22.29 10.05
CA THR A 55 -21.92 -22.90 10.41
C THR A 55 -21.28 -23.51 9.18
N ILE A 56 -19.99 -23.28 9.03
CA ILE A 56 -19.17 -23.77 7.92
C ILE A 56 -17.99 -24.49 8.55
N ALA A 57 -17.94 -25.80 8.41
CA ALA A 57 -16.92 -26.63 9.04
C ALA A 57 -16.09 -27.39 8.00
N LYS A 58 -14.79 -27.44 8.19
CA LYS A 58 -13.84 -28.27 7.45
C LYS A 58 -12.78 -28.77 8.43
N LYS A 59 -12.73 -30.07 8.69
CA LYS A 59 -11.87 -30.65 9.75
C LYS A 59 -12.10 -29.92 11.09
N ASP A 60 -11.02 -29.40 11.64
CA ASP A 60 -10.92 -28.67 12.93
C ASP A 60 -11.24 -27.17 12.80
N LYS A 61 -11.51 -26.69 11.58
CA LYS A 61 -11.88 -25.30 11.35
C LYS A 61 -13.38 -25.15 11.28
N THR A 62 -13.90 -24.20 12.03
CA THR A 62 -15.32 -23.83 11.98
C THR A 62 -15.44 -22.32 11.86
N VAL A 63 -16.35 -21.87 11.02
CA VAL A 63 -16.79 -20.49 10.93
C VAL A 63 -18.25 -20.44 11.29
N THR A 64 -18.58 -19.59 12.26
CA THR A 64 -19.95 -19.36 12.72
C THR A 64 -20.37 -17.95 12.38
N LEU A 65 -21.35 -17.82 11.49
CA LEU A 65 -21.98 -16.56 11.15
C LEU A 65 -23.34 -16.49 11.84
N ALA A 66 -23.50 -15.59 12.79
CA ALA A 66 -24.75 -15.37 13.51
C ALA A 66 -25.44 -14.09 13.00
N ARG A 67 -26.75 -14.16 12.76
CA ARG A 67 -27.53 -13.00 12.31
C ARG A 67 -27.58 -11.95 13.41
N SER A 68 -27.42 -10.70 13.05
CA SER A 68 -27.57 -9.52 13.90
C SER A 68 -28.49 -8.50 13.23
N GLU A 69 -28.80 -7.40 13.90
CA GLU A 69 -29.60 -6.31 13.34
C GLU A 69 -29.06 -5.74 12.03
N ASP A 70 -27.72 -5.66 11.91
CA ASP A 70 -27.04 -5.04 10.78
C ASP A 70 -26.45 -6.07 9.78
N GLY A 71 -26.81 -7.37 9.90
CA GLY A 71 -26.31 -8.41 9.02
C GLY A 71 -25.88 -9.66 9.77
N PHE A 72 -24.65 -10.11 9.57
CA PHE A 72 -24.08 -11.25 10.27
C PHE A 72 -22.83 -10.84 11.06
N THR A 73 -22.58 -11.55 12.16
CA THR A 73 -21.34 -11.44 12.97
C THR A 73 -20.60 -12.76 12.97
N ILE A 74 -19.31 -12.72 13.25
CA ILE A 74 -18.42 -13.89 13.24
C ILE A 74 -18.10 -14.28 14.67
N GLY A 75 -18.60 -15.45 15.11
CA GLY A 75 -18.47 -15.93 16.49
C GLY A 75 -17.02 -16.11 16.93
N GLU A 76 -16.18 -16.68 16.09
CA GLU A 76 -14.74 -16.93 16.34
C GLU A 76 -13.91 -15.64 16.40
N ARG A 77 -14.53 -14.48 16.15
CA ARG A 77 -13.90 -13.15 16.20
C ARG A 77 -14.67 -12.20 17.13
N ASN A 78 -15.12 -12.70 18.26
CA ASN A 78 -15.85 -11.92 19.28
C ASN A 78 -17.10 -11.21 18.71
N ASN A 79 -17.82 -11.87 17.83
CA ASN A 79 -18.94 -11.32 17.10
C ASN A 79 -18.62 -10.06 16.26
N TYR A 80 -17.41 -10.00 15.69
CA TYR A 80 -17.04 -8.96 14.72
C TYR A 80 -18.00 -8.98 13.53
N PRO A 81 -18.41 -7.81 13.01
CA PRO A 81 -19.30 -7.74 11.86
C PRO A 81 -18.73 -8.44 10.63
N ALA A 82 -19.48 -9.36 10.06
CA ALA A 82 -19.10 -9.99 8.79
C ALA A 82 -19.36 -9.05 7.62
N SER A 83 -18.61 -9.25 6.54
CA SER A 83 -18.85 -8.55 5.27
C SER A 83 -20.17 -9.03 4.66
N THR A 84 -21.15 -8.15 4.61
CA THR A 84 -22.47 -8.45 4.00
C THR A 84 -22.30 -8.98 2.57
N LYS A 85 -21.42 -8.37 1.79
CA LYS A 85 -21.16 -8.81 0.41
C LYS A 85 -20.63 -10.24 0.37
N LYS A 86 -19.58 -10.55 1.18
CA LYS A 86 -18.95 -11.88 1.17
C LYS A 86 -19.88 -12.98 1.69
N VAL A 87 -20.71 -12.65 2.70
CA VAL A 87 -21.75 -13.57 3.20
C VAL A 87 -22.84 -13.81 2.14
N ASN A 88 -23.29 -12.76 1.47
CA ASN A 88 -24.28 -12.89 0.39
C ASN A 88 -23.72 -13.71 -0.78
N ASP A 89 -22.50 -13.44 -1.22
CA ASP A 89 -21.82 -14.19 -2.29
C ASP A 89 -21.70 -15.69 -1.92
N PHE A 90 -21.41 -15.99 -0.65
CA PHE A 90 -21.41 -17.35 -0.13
C PHE A 90 -22.79 -18.00 -0.15
N LEU A 91 -23.81 -17.31 0.35
CA LEU A 91 -25.19 -17.82 0.37
C LEU A 91 -25.70 -18.08 -1.06
N ILE A 92 -25.44 -17.18 -1.99
CA ILE A 92 -25.81 -17.37 -3.42
C ILE A 92 -25.19 -18.67 -3.96
N LYS A 93 -23.91 -18.94 -3.66
CA LYS A 93 -23.25 -20.18 -4.08
C LYS A 93 -23.89 -21.42 -3.47
N VAL A 94 -24.14 -21.41 -2.16
CA VAL A 94 -24.70 -22.57 -1.46
C VAL A 94 -26.14 -22.84 -1.89
N LEU A 95 -26.97 -21.82 -1.95
CA LEU A 95 -28.37 -21.94 -2.34
C LEU A 95 -28.56 -22.21 -3.83
N GLY A 96 -27.61 -21.79 -4.65
CA GLY A 96 -27.59 -21.96 -6.09
C GLY A 96 -27.02 -23.30 -6.58
N ILE A 97 -26.63 -24.23 -5.67
CA ILE A 97 -26.08 -25.53 -6.08
C ILE A 97 -27.10 -26.30 -6.93
N ARG A 98 -26.72 -26.59 -8.18
CA ARG A 98 -27.51 -27.39 -9.11
C ARG A 98 -26.96 -28.80 -9.23
N CYS A 99 -27.86 -29.78 -9.17
CA CYS A 99 -27.51 -31.18 -9.30
C CYS A 99 -27.37 -31.56 -10.79
N GLY A 100 -26.18 -31.95 -11.24
CA GLY A 100 -25.92 -32.42 -12.62
C GLY A 100 -26.38 -33.86 -12.84
N GLU A 101 -25.93 -34.79 -12.00
CA GLU A 101 -26.31 -36.20 -12.03
C GLU A 101 -26.29 -36.81 -10.63
N LYS A 102 -27.04 -37.89 -10.44
CA LYS A 102 -26.97 -38.73 -9.24
C LYS A 102 -25.76 -39.67 -9.35
N VAL A 103 -24.84 -39.59 -8.38
CA VAL A 103 -23.59 -40.39 -8.34
C VAL A 103 -23.81 -41.71 -7.60
N THR A 104 -24.36 -41.64 -6.38
CA THR A 104 -24.63 -42.83 -5.55
C THR A 104 -25.73 -42.52 -4.53
N GLY A 105 -26.36 -43.56 -4.03
CA GLY A 105 -27.21 -43.51 -2.82
C GLY A 105 -26.65 -44.34 -1.68
N ASP A 106 -25.48 -44.95 -1.87
CA ASP A 106 -24.84 -45.80 -0.86
C ASP A 106 -23.84 -44.97 -0.02
N LYS A 107 -24.07 -44.98 1.29
CA LYS A 107 -23.22 -44.31 2.28
C LYS A 107 -21.79 -44.85 2.30
N ALA A 108 -21.57 -46.11 1.90
CA ALA A 108 -20.25 -46.70 1.85
C ALA A 108 -19.29 -45.95 0.89
N ASN A 109 -19.83 -45.27 -0.13
CA ASN A 109 -19.07 -44.52 -1.11
C ASN A 109 -18.73 -43.08 -0.66
N HIS A 110 -19.28 -42.60 0.46
CA HIS A 110 -19.06 -41.21 0.94
C HIS A 110 -17.60 -40.86 1.18
N PRO A 111 -16.75 -41.73 1.81
CA PRO A 111 -15.35 -41.42 2.03
C PRO A 111 -14.58 -41.20 0.73
N ASP A 112 -14.82 -42.02 -0.31
CA ASP A 112 -14.11 -41.93 -1.60
C ASP A 112 -14.46 -40.63 -2.34
N LEU A 113 -15.71 -40.16 -2.21
CA LEU A 113 -16.20 -38.93 -2.79
C LEU A 113 -15.90 -37.69 -1.92
N GLY A 114 -15.30 -37.88 -0.75
CA GLY A 114 -14.98 -36.81 0.18
C GLY A 114 -16.17 -36.15 0.85
N VAL A 115 -17.36 -36.81 0.88
CA VAL A 115 -18.59 -36.27 1.44
C VAL A 115 -18.99 -36.89 2.78
N SER A 116 -18.14 -37.74 3.38
CA SER A 116 -18.31 -38.17 4.76
C SER A 116 -17.89 -37.06 5.74
N LYS A 117 -18.46 -37.08 6.94
CA LYS A 117 -18.20 -36.04 7.96
C LYS A 117 -16.70 -35.93 8.31
N ASP A 118 -15.98 -37.05 8.29
CA ASP A 118 -14.58 -37.13 8.69
C ASP A 118 -13.61 -37.03 7.50
N SER A 119 -14.10 -36.81 6.27
CA SER A 119 -13.26 -36.63 5.10
C SER A 119 -12.53 -35.29 5.16
N GLU A 120 -11.25 -35.32 4.78
CA GLU A 120 -10.40 -34.10 4.72
C GLU A 120 -10.93 -33.03 3.77
N ASP A 121 -11.58 -33.47 2.69
CA ASP A 121 -12.13 -32.61 1.66
C ASP A 121 -13.52 -32.07 2.00
N ALA A 122 -14.21 -32.71 2.97
CA ALA A 122 -15.57 -32.34 3.32
C ALA A 122 -15.67 -30.94 3.90
N ILE A 123 -16.48 -30.11 3.25
CA ILE A 123 -16.95 -28.83 3.80
C ILE A 123 -18.43 -28.99 4.12
N THR A 124 -18.77 -28.90 5.39
CA THR A 124 -20.15 -28.99 5.86
C THR A 124 -20.68 -27.59 6.14
N VAL A 125 -21.76 -27.23 5.48
CA VAL A 125 -22.50 -25.98 5.71
C VAL A 125 -23.84 -26.34 6.33
N GLN A 126 -24.16 -25.74 7.49
CA GLN A 126 -25.45 -25.89 8.12
C GLN A 126 -26.11 -24.54 8.31
N LEU A 127 -27.37 -24.44 7.91
CA LEU A 127 -28.23 -23.29 8.17
C LEU A 127 -29.13 -23.64 9.35
N LEU A 128 -29.06 -22.82 10.40
CA LEU A 128 -29.73 -23.07 11.68
C LEU A 128 -30.73 -21.95 11.95
N ASP A 129 -31.79 -22.28 12.69
CA ASP A 129 -32.76 -21.32 13.19
C ASP A 129 -32.26 -20.57 14.45
N ALA A 130 -33.13 -19.75 15.05
CA ALA A 130 -32.80 -18.94 16.22
C ALA A 130 -32.50 -19.81 17.47
N ASP A 131 -33.07 -21.00 17.55
CA ASP A 131 -32.85 -21.95 18.65
C ASP A 131 -31.61 -22.82 18.41
N GLY A 132 -30.93 -22.63 17.30
CA GLY A 132 -29.73 -23.39 16.89
C GLY A 132 -30.07 -24.76 16.30
N LYS A 133 -31.32 -25.01 15.95
CA LYS A 133 -31.79 -26.27 15.33
C LYS A 133 -31.49 -26.22 13.83
N PRO A 134 -30.90 -27.30 13.25
CA PRO A 134 -30.66 -27.38 11.83
C PRO A 134 -31.96 -27.27 11.00
N ILE A 135 -31.97 -26.31 10.08
CA ILE A 135 -33.05 -26.21 9.07
C ILE A 135 -32.64 -27.07 7.87
N ILE A 136 -31.39 -26.95 7.42
CA ILE A 136 -30.82 -27.72 6.33
C ILE A 136 -29.28 -27.73 6.44
N GLY A 137 -28.68 -28.80 5.93
CA GLY A 137 -27.23 -28.91 5.82
C GLY A 137 -26.79 -29.42 4.46
N VAL A 138 -25.64 -28.96 3.99
CA VAL A 138 -25.00 -29.40 2.75
C VAL A 138 -23.61 -29.88 3.06
N VAL A 139 -23.17 -30.96 2.44
CA VAL A 139 -21.79 -31.43 2.43
C VAL A 139 -21.27 -31.32 1.01
N ALA A 140 -20.20 -30.56 0.81
CA ALA A 140 -19.42 -30.50 -0.42
C ALA A 140 -18.11 -31.25 -0.21
N GLY A 141 -17.80 -32.18 -1.11
CA GLY A 141 -16.62 -33.04 -1.06
C GLY A 141 -15.59 -32.69 -2.11
N LYS A 142 -14.97 -33.74 -2.70
CA LYS A 142 -13.97 -33.62 -3.76
C LYS A 142 -14.55 -33.01 -5.04
N GLY A 143 -13.69 -32.35 -5.82
CA GLY A 143 -13.97 -32.03 -7.21
C GLY A 143 -14.11 -33.31 -8.04
N LEU A 144 -14.88 -33.26 -9.13
CA LEU A 144 -15.05 -34.38 -10.04
C LEU A 144 -13.71 -34.74 -10.71
N ALA A 145 -13.46 -36.03 -10.89
CA ALA A 145 -12.27 -36.52 -11.60
C ALA A 145 -12.25 -36.12 -13.09
N ARG A 146 -13.41 -35.89 -13.67
CA ARG A 146 -13.61 -35.43 -15.06
C ARG A 146 -14.74 -34.40 -15.11
N GLY A 147 -14.51 -33.31 -15.85
CA GLY A 147 -15.46 -32.18 -15.93
C GLY A 147 -15.28 -31.14 -14.82
N SER A 148 -16.21 -30.19 -14.78
CA SER A 148 -16.26 -29.13 -13.76
C SER A 148 -17.41 -29.44 -12.81
N GLY A 149 -17.13 -29.69 -11.55
CA GLY A 149 -18.17 -29.96 -10.55
C GLY A 149 -17.59 -30.44 -9.24
N THR A 150 -18.42 -30.58 -8.24
CA THR A 150 -18.08 -31.04 -6.88
C THR A 150 -19.08 -32.07 -6.45
N TYR A 151 -18.67 -33.12 -5.74
CA TYR A 151 -19.59 -34.05 -5.11
C TYR A 151 -20.31 -33.36 -3.96
N VAL A 152 -21.64 -33.39 -3.99
CA VAL A 152 -22.50 -32.71 -3.00
C VAL A 152 -23.63 -33.63 -2.53
N ARG A 153 -24.03 -33.45 -1.29
CA ARG A 153 -25.26 -34.08 -0.74
C ARG A 153 -25.88 -33.20 0.33
N LEU A 154 -27.16 -33.44 0.62
CA LEU A 154 -27.74 -32.92 1.84
C LEU A 154 -27.18 -33.70 3.05
N LEU A 155 -27.01 -33.02 4.17
CA LEU A 155 -26.40 -33.60 5.38
C LEU A 155 -27.20 -34.77 5.94
N ASP A 156 -28.52 -34.71 5.83
CA ASP A 156 -29.53 -35.69 6.29
C ASP A 156 -29.89 -36.76 5.27
N GLN A 157 -29.24 -36.77 4.09
CA GLN A 157 -29.49 -37.73 3.01
C GLN A 157 -28.23 -38.42 2.57
N ASP A 158 -28.32 -39.70 2.17
CA ASP A 158 -27.20 -40.48 1.68
C ASP A 158 -26.95 -40.32 0.17
N THR A 159 -27.90 -39.72 -0.56
CA THR A 159 -27.76 -39.53 -2.01
C THR A 159 -26.73 -38.42 -2.29
N VAL A 160 -25.68 -38.77 -3.07
CA VAL A 160 -24.67 -37.87 -3.54
C VAL A 160 -24.93 -37.51 -5.00
N TYR A 161 -24.76 -36.24 -5.31
CA TYR A 161 -24.90 -35.70 -6.65
C TYR A 161 -23.56 -35.10 -7.09
N ALA A 162 -23.31 -35.04 -8.39
CA ALA A 162 -22.32 -34.16 -8.98
C ALA A 162 -22.97 -32.77 -9.16
N SER A 163 -22.36 -31.70 -8.68
CA SER A 163 -22.84 -30.35 -9.03
C SER A 163 -22.50 -30.00 -10.47
N GLU A 164 -23.25 -29.08 -11.09
CA GLU A 164 -22.96 -28.60 -12.44
C GLU A 164 -21.67 -27.75 -12.49
N GLU A 165 -21.34 -27.06 -11.41
CA GLU A 165 -20.19 -26.17 -11.30
C GLU A 165 -19.30 -26.59 -10.13
N TYR A 166 -18.01 -26.25 -10.23
CA TYR A 166 -17.06 -26.41 -9.13
C TYR A 166 -17.40 -25.46 -7.99
N LEU A 167 -17.50 -25.98 -6.78
CA LEU A 167 -17.86 -25.21 -5.59
C LEU A 167 -16.61 -24.89 -4.78
N TYR A 168 -16.24 -23.64 -4.79
CA TYR A 168 -15.26 -23.10 -3.84
C TYR A 168 -15.99 -22.55 -2.63
N LEU A 169 -16.03 -23.32 -1.53
CA LEU A 169 -16.56 -22.89 -0.24
C LEU A 169 -15.39 -22.69 0.74
N ALA A 170 -15.28 -21.50 1.29
CA ALA A 170 -14.22 -21.19 2.23
C ALA A 170 -14.66 -21.50 3.68
N ALA A 171 -13.88 -22.31 4.39
CA ALA A 171 -14.03 -22.55 5.82
C ALA A 171 -12.98 -21.78 6.63
N ASP A 172 -12.70 -20.56 6.24
CA ASP A 172 -11.77 -19.65 6.88
C ASP A 172 -12.48 -18.36 7.27
N VAL A 173 -12.25 -17.91 8.50
CA VAL A 173 -12.90 -16.73 9.08
C VAL A 173 -12.64 -15.46 8.28
N THR A 174 -11.41 -15.28 7.76
CA THR A 174 -11.02 -14.08 7.00
C THR A 174 -11.77 -13.95 5.69
N SER A 175 -12.26 -15.07 5.15
CA SER A 175 -13.09 -15.08 3.94
C SER A 175 -14.42 -14.34 4.11
N TYR A 176 -14.84 -14.08 5.33
CA TYR A 176 -16.11 -13.40 5.66
C TYR A 176 -15.90 -12.03 6.32
N MET A 177 -14.66 -11.54 6.40
CA MET A 177 -14.32 -10.26 7.02
C MET A 177 -13.93 -9.22 5.97
N ASP A 178 -14.33 -7.98 6.16
CA ASP A 178 -13.68 -6.84 5.52
C ASP A 178 -12.50 -6.45 6.40
N THR A 179 -11.30 -6.81 5.96
CA THR A 179 -10.08 -6.60 6.74
C THR A 179 -9.47 -5.21 6.58
N ASP A 180 -9.96 -4.42 5.63
CA ASP A 180 -9.54 -3.04 5.44
C ASP A 180 -10.08 -2.16 6.57
N ILE A 181 -9.18 -1.48 7.29
CA ILE A 181 -9.55 -0.50 8.32
C ILE A 181 -9.68 0.87 7.69
N VAL A 182 -8.61 1.33 7.05
CA VAL A 182 -8.55 2.65 6.40
C VAL A 182 -7.61 2.58 5.19
N ASN A 183 -7.99 3.31 4.15
CA ASN A 183 -7.17 3.47 2.96
C ASN A 183 -7.18 4.93 2.53
N VAL A 184 -6.10 5.65 2.87
CA VAL A 184 -5.89 7.06 2.49
C VAL A 184 -4.70 7.13 1.56
N GLY A 185 -4.94 7.50 0.30
CA GLY A 185 -3.87 7.73 -0.67
C GLY A 185 -2.99 8.90 -0.25
N LYS A 186 -1.68 8.78 -0.43
CA LYS A 186 -0.73 9.82 0.00
C LYS A 186 -1.02 11.21 -0.59
N ASP A 187 -1.62 11.28 -1.77
CA ASP A 187 -1.96 12.54 -2.44
C ASP A 187 -3.16 13.25 -1.79
N ASP A 188 -3.99 12.52 -1.07
CA ASP A 188 -5.09 13.06 -0.26
C ASP A 188 -4.61 13.56 1.12
N VAL A 189 -3.37 13.25 1.53
CA VAL A 189 -2.83 13.62 2.83
C VAL A 189 -2.26 15.03 2.79
N GLU A 190 -2.66 15.84 3.76
CA GLU A 190 -2.18 17.20 3.98
C GLU A 190 -1.08 17.26 5.05
N GLU A 191 -1.29 16.55 6.16
CA GLU A 191 -0.42 16.56 7.32
C GLU A 191 -0.41 15.19 8.00
N VAL A 192 0.76 14.78 8.46
CA VAL A 192 0.93 13.65 9.38
C VAL A 192 1.66 14.12 10.63
N ASN A 193 1.16 13.72 11.80
CA ASN A 193 1.83 13.88 13.08
C ASN A 193 2.08 12.51 13.70
N VAL A 194 3.33 12.27 14.11
CA VAL A 194 3.73 11.05 14.80
C VAL A 194 4.24 11.38 16.19
N GLN A 195 3.64 10.74 17.19
CA GLN A 195 4.04 10.84 18.59
C GLN A 195 4.53 9.47 19.07
N LEU A 196 5.77 9.40 19.55
CA LEU A 196 6.40 8.23 20.15
C LEU A 196 6.86 8.56 21.56
N LYS A 197 7.23 7.55 22.35
CA LYS A 197 7.81 7.76 23.69
C LYS A 197 9.04 8.67 23.67
N ASP A 198 9.87 8.54 22.60
CA ASP A 198 11.16 9.21 22.48
C ASP A 198 11.12 10.51 21.67
N GLY A 199 9.94 11.02 21.34
CA GLY A 199 9.78 12.26 20.60
C GLY A 199 8.63 12.26 19.60
N SER A 200 8.46 13.42 18.99
CA SER A 200 7.40 13.62 17.99
C SER A 200 7.93 14.39 16.78
N TYR A 201 7.26 14.20 15.66
CA TYR A 201 7.53 14.97 14.45
C TYR A 201 6.24 15.13 13.62
N ALA A 202 6.26 16.12 12.73
CA ALA A 202 5.22 16.35 11.75
C ALA A 202 5.79 16.32 10.35
N ILE A 203 4.96 15.89 9.40
CA ILE A 203 5.23 16.01 7.98
C ILE A 203 4.05 16.73 7.35
N THR A 204 4.34 17.86 6.72
CA THR A 204 3.37 18.69 6.00
C THR A 204 3.72 18.75 4.52
N ARG A 205 2.91 19.46 3.72
CA ARG A 205 3.23 19.77 2.32
C ARG A 205 3.53 21.25 2.15
N ASP A 206 4.57 21.54 1.37
CA ASP A 206 4.84 22.91 0.95
C ASP A 206 3.95 23.34 -0.25
N LYS A 207 4.15 24.59 -0.72
CA LYS A 207 3.43 25.14 -1.87
C LYS A 207 3.63 24.35 -3.18
N ASP A 208 4.73 23.60 -3.29
CA ASP A 208 5.06 22.76 -4.44
C ASP A 208 4.58 21.30 -4.21
N ASN A 209 3.76 21.06 -3.17
CA ASN A 209 3.22 19.76 -2.76
C ASN A 209 4.30 18.74 -2.32
N LYS A 210 5.50 19.20 -1.94
CA LYS A 210 6.58 18.35 -1.43
C LYS A 210 6.43 18.13 0.07
N ALA A 211 6.82 16.93 0.52
CA ALA A 211 6.83 16.59 1.95
C ALA A 211 7.90 17.38 2.71
N VAL A 212 7.50 18.03 3.81
CA VAL A 212 8.36 18.81 4.70
C VAL A 212 8.32 18.22 6.10
N LEU A 213 9.45 17.72 6.58
CA LEU A 213 9.64 17.14 7.90
C LEU A 213 9.98 18.25 8.92
N ALA A 214 9.34 18.25 10.09
CA ALA A 214 9.64 19.13 11.21
C ALA A 214 9.43 18.42 12.56
N PRO A 215 10.29 18.64 13.57
CA PRO A 215 11.58 19.34 13.49
C PRO A 215 12.66 18.51 12.81
N VAL A 216 13.63 19.17 12.20
CA VAL A 216 14.86 18.51 11.72
C VAL A 216 15.99 18.82 12.71
N PRO A 217 16.64 17.83 13.33
CA PRO A 217 17.73 18.06 14.27
C PRO A 217 18.90 18.80 13.64
N ALA A 218 19.61 19.60 14.44
CA ALA A 218 20.80 20.34 13.99
C ALA A 218 21.85 19.40 13.39
N GLY A 219 22.45 19.78 12.26
CA GLY A 219 23.43 18.97 11.54
C GLY A 219 22.85 17.79 10.73
N LYS A 220 21.53 17.63 10.73
CA LYS A 220 20.81 16.62 9.95
C LYS A 220 20.02 17.25 8.81
N ARG A 221 19.70 16.40 7.81
CA ARG A 221 18.74 16.71 6.74
C ARG A 221 17.77 15.55 6.56
N PRO A 222 16.57 15.76 6.04
CA PRO A 222 15.67 14.68 5.69
C PRO A 222 16.28 13.78 4.62
N LYS A 223 16.10 12.47 4.74
CA LYS A 223 16.37 11.52 3.64
C LYS A 223 15.35 11.77 2.53
N SER A 224 15.77 11.72 1.27
CA SER A 224 15.01 12.27 0.13
C SER A 224 13.60 11.69 -0.06
N SER A 225 13.38 10.40 0.23
CA SER A 225 12.10 9.71 0.01
C SER A 225 11.34 9.36 1.29
N GLU A 226 11.99 9.43 2.45
CA GLU A 226 11.42 8.96 3.70
C GLU A 226 10.21 9.79 4.20
N PRO A 227 10.25 11.13 4.19
CA PRO A 227 9.09 11.91 4.59
C PRO A 227 7.86 11.65 3.68
N ASP A 228 8.07 11.50 2.38
CA ASP A 228 6.97 11.21 1.45
C ASP A 228 6.38 9.81 1.65
N SER A 229 7.19 8.83 2.08
CA SER A 229 6.70 7.49 2.41
C SER A 229 5.75 7.47 3.60
N ILE A 230 6.01 8.30 4.62
CA ILE A 230 5.19 8.40 5.83
C ILE A 230 3.81 8.99 5.52
N LEU A 231 3.70 9.90 4.55
CA LEU A 231 2.39 10.41 4.10
C LEU A 231 1.50 9.29 3.55
N GLY A 232 2.09 8.21 3.04
CA GLY A 232 1.38 7.03 2.54
C GLY A 232 1.09 5.94 3.58
N ALA A 233 1.48 6.11 4.85
CA ALA A 233 1.41 5.04 5.84
C ALA A 233 -0.01 4.52 6.12
N LEU A 234 -1.06 5.31 5.88
CA LEU A 234 -2.46 4.86 5.96
C LEU A 234 -3.05 4.38 4.62
N SER A 235 -2.25 4.28 3.55
CA SER A 235 -2.68 3.57 2.37
C SER A 235 -2.65 2.06 2.67
N SER A 236 -3.80 1.39 2.65
CA SER A 236 -3.90 -0.06 2.89
C SER A 236 -3.54 -0.49 4.34
N LEU A 237 -4.16 0.15 5.33
CA LEU A 237 -4.16 -0.36 6.70
C LEU A 237 -5.21 -1.47 6.83
N TYR A 238 -4.78 -2.71 6.94
CA TYR A 238 -5.62 -3.88 7.15
C TYR A 238 -5.16 -4.69 8.37
N PHE A 239 -6.05 -5.54 8.88
CA PHE A 239 -5.79 -6.33 10.06
C PHE A 239 -5.81 -7.84 9.78
N GLU A 240 -5.12 -8.59 10.64
CA GLU A 240 -5.05 -10.06 10.63
C GLU A 240 -6.01 -10.68 11.65
N ASN A 241 -6.24 -9.99 12.76
CA ASN A 241 -7.12 -10.43 13.82
C ASN A 241 -7.74 -9.23 14.55
N VAL A 242 -8.79 -9.46 15.33
CA VAL A 242 -9.55 -8.43 16.01
C VAL A 242 -9.98 -8.87 17.41
N ALA A 243 -9.98 -7.94 18.35
CA ALA A 243 -10.49 -8.12 19.70
C ALA A 243 -11.30 -6.89 20.13
N PRO A 244 -12.29 -7.03 21.01
CA PRO A 244 -12.95 -5.88 21.63
C PRO A 244 -11.92 -4.98 22.33
N LEU A 245 -11.97 -3.68 22.08
CA LEU A 245 -11.01 -2.73 22.65
C LEU A 245 -10.94 -2.81 24.19
N ALA A 246 -12.09 -2.95 24.84
CA ALA A 246 -12.18 -3.08 26.29
C ALA A 246 -11.47 -4.32 26.86
N LYS A 247 -11.22 -5.35 26.04
CA LYS A 247 -10.56 -6.61 26.44
C LYS A 247 -9.16 -6.75 25.85
N ALA A 248 -8.71 -5.80 25.04
CA ALA A 248 -7.45 -5.91 24.32
C ALA A 248 -6.22 -5.93 25.25
N GLY A 249 -6.22 -5.11 26.31
CA GLY A 249 -5.13 -5.05 27.28
C GLY A 249 -3.79 -4.67 26.64
N VAL A 250 -3.81 -3.77 25.67
CA VAL A 250 -2.64 -3.28 24.93
C VAL A 250 -2.15 -1.98 25.54
N ASP A 251 -0.85 -1.84 25.75
CA ASP A 251 -0.21 -0.56 26.10
C ASP A 251 -0.03 0.29 24.84
N TRP A 252 -0.83 1.34 24.71
CA TRP A 252 -0.83 2.23 23.54
C TRP A 252 0.28 3.28 23.69
N ASP A 253 1.40 3.10 23.04
CA ASP A 253 2.63 3.85 23.25
C ASP A 253 3.09 4.69 22.04
N ALA A 254 2.36 4.65 20.93
CA ALA A 254 2.60 5.51 19.78
C ALA A 254 1.28 5.98 19.15
N THR A 255 1.28 7.21 18.67
CA THR A 255 0.13 7.82 17.99
C THR A 255 0.55 8.37 16.63
N PHE A 256 -0.15 7.95 15.60
CA PHE A 256 -0.04 8.45 14.24
C PHE A 256 -1.35 9.18 13.89
N THR A 257 -1.28 10.45 13.54
CA THR A 257 -2.44 11.24 13.10
C THR A 257 -2.23 11.70 11.66
N CYS A 258 -3.22 11.47 10.82
CA CYS A 258 -3.20 11.83 9.41
C CYS A 258 -4.39 12.77 9.10
N LYS A 259 -4.11 14.03 8.72
CA LYS A 259 -5.12 14.95 8.20
C LYS A 259 -5.18 14.88 6.69
N THR A 260 -6.39 14.89 6.17
CA THR A 260 -6.65 14.80 4.73
C THR A 260 -7.18 16.12 4.18
N LYS A 261 -6.97 16.34 2.88
CA LYS A 261 -7.55 17.46 2.10
C LYS A 261 -9.09 17.47 2.08
N LYS A 262 -9.72 16.38 2.55
CA LYS A 262 -11.19 16.17 2.54
C LYS A 262 -11.82 16.38 3.91
N HIS A 263 -11.23 17.19 4.77
CA HIS A 263 -11.73 17.53 6.12
C HIS A 263 -11.87 16.31 7.05
N LEU A 264 -11.11 15.25 6.84
CA LEU A 264 -11.04 14.09 7.72
C LEU A 264 -9.65 13.99 8.33
N ALA A 265 -9.58 13.68 9.62
CA ALA A 265 -8.34 13.27 10.26
C ALA A 265 -8.52 11.88 10.86
N TYR A 266 -7.55 11.01 10.62
CA TYR A 266 -7.51 9.66 11.17
C TYR A 266 -6.41 9.59 12.23
N THR A 267 -6.75 9.01 13.39
CA THR A 267 -5.78 8.72 14.44
C THR A 267 -5.64 7.22 14.58
N ALA A 268 -4.42 6.71 14.43
CA ALA A 268 -4.05 5.33 14.67
C ALA A 268 -3.12 5.27 15.87
N GLN A 269 -3.58 4.68 16.98
CA GLN A 269 -2.74 4.43 18.15
C GLN A 269 -2.29 2.99 18.12
N THR A 270 -0.99 2.77 18.18
CA THR A 270 -0.39 1.44 18.14
C THR A 270 0.25 1.08 19.46
N GLY A 271 0.28 -0.22 19.73
CA GLY A 271 0.90 -0.79 20.92
C GLY A 271 1.26 -2.26 20.71
N LYS A 272 2.01 -2.83 21.65
CA LYS A 272 2.46 -4.22 21.59
C LYS A 272 1.90 -5.03 22.75
N LYS A 273 1.47 -6.28 22.48
CA LYS A 273 1.06 -7.26 23.47
C LYS A 273 1.43 -8.65 22.96
N ASP A 274 2.02 -9.49 23.80
CA ASP A 274 2.39 -10.89 23.48
C ASP A 274 3.12 -11.00 22.13
N ASP A 275 4.13 -10.14 21.90
CA ASP A 275 4.92 -10.01 20.67
C ASP A 275 4.14 -9.67 19.39
N LYS A 276 2.86 -9.32 19.51
CA LYS A 276 2.02 -8.86 18.41
C LYS A 276 1.74 -7.38 18.52
N TYR A 277 1.64 -6.75 17.35
CA TYR A 277 1.26 -5.34 17.27
C TYR A 277 -0.24 -5.19 17.06
N TYR A 278 -0.77 -4.20 17.75
CA TYR A 278 -2.18 -3.83 17.66
C TYR A 278 -2.32 -2.35 17.31
N VAL A 279 -3.43 -2.02 16.69
CA VAL A 279 -3.85 -0.64 16.40
C VAL A 279 -5.30 -0.44 16.83
N ARG A 280 -5.58 0.69 17.43
CA ARG A 280 -6.93 1.24 17.53
C ARG A 280 -7.01 2.49 16.69
N VAL A 281 -8.18 2.75 16.11
CA VAL A 281 -8.35 3.84 15.14
C VAL A 281 -9.57 4.68 15.48
N ALA A 282 -9.46 5.97 15.18
CA ALA A 282 -10.57 6.90 15.24
C ALA A 282 -10.51 7.86 14.05
N ALA A 283 -11.64 8.37 13.64
CA ALA A 283 -11.73 9.44 12.66
C ALA A 283 -12.34 10.70 13.31
N GLN A 284 -11.77 11.85 12.96
CA GLN A 284 -12.30 13.15 13.31
C GLN A 284 -12.79 13.85 12.05
N GLY A 285 -14.03 14.29 12.06
CA GLY A 285 -14.62 15.12 11.03
C GLY A 285 -14.25 16.59 11.15
N PRO A 286 -14.89 17.45 10.34
CA PRO A 286 -14.75 18.89 10.45
C PRO A 286 -15.21 19.41 11.82
N PRO A 287 -14.77 20.59 12.25
CA PRO A 287 -15.27 21.26 13.45
C PRO A 287 -16.79 21.49 13.40
N GLU A 288 -17.44 21.51 14.55
CA GLU A 288 -18.91 21.57 14.67
C GLU A 288 -19.50 22.87 14.08
N ASP A 289 -18.84 24.01 14.30
CA ASP A 289 -19.20 25.29 13.72
C ASP A 289 -19.19 25.30 12.18
N LEU A 290 -18.24 24.58 11.58
CA LEU A 290 -18.15 24.42 10.12
C LEU A 290 -19.26 23.49 9.61
N ILE A 291 -19.61 22.43 10.37
CA ILE A 291 -20.73 21.54 10.06
C ILE A 291 -22.03 22.33 10.10
N GLU A 292 -22.29 23.08 11.18
CA GLU A 292 -23.50 23.91 11.30
C GLU A 292 -23.61 24.96 10.19
N ALA A 293 -22.51 25.65 9.87
CA ALA A 293 -22.48 26.61 8.77
C ALA A 293 -22.81 25.96 7.42
N SER A 294 -22.44 24.69 7.26
CA SER A 294 -22.66 23.94 6.03
C SER A 294 -24.09 23.41 5.88
N THR A 295 -24.84 23.26 6.99
CA THR A 295 -26.28 22.89 6.91
C THR A 295 -27.17 24.03 6.45
N ARG A 296 -26.73 25.30 6.58
CA ARG A 296 -27.48 26.47 6.18
C ARG A 296 -27.33 26.74 4.69
N ILE A 297 -28.34 26.36 3.88
CA ILE A 297 -28.34 26.57 2.43
C ILE A 297 -29.12 27.85 2.13
N GLY A 298 -28.43 28.85 1.53
CA GLY A 298 -29.06 30.09 1.07
C GLY A 298 -29.81 29.91 -0.26
N LYS A 299 -30.85 30.75 -0.48
CA LYS A 299 -31.50 30.83 -1.80
C LYS A 299 -30.47 31.33 -2.82
N ASN A 300 -30.20 30.61 -3.88
CA ASN A 300 -29.25 30.96 -4.96
C ASN A 300 -27.74 30.88 -4.58
N GLU A 301 -27.34 29.96 -3.72
CA GLU A 301 -25.91 29.76 -3.48
C GLU A 301 -25.20 29.24 -4.76
N PRO A 302 -23.99 29.73 -5.06
CA PRO A 302 -23.17 29.22 -6.17
C PRO A 302 -22.90 27.72 -6.00
N LYS A 303 -22.86 26.98 -7.12
CA LYS A 303 -22.62 25.52 -7.14
C LYS A 303 -21.34 25.12 -6.39
N GLU A 304 -20.24 25.85 -6.59
CA GLU A 304 -18.97 25.61 -5.91
C GLU A 304 -19.10 25.70 -4.36
N LYS A 305 -19.92 26.63 -3.87
CA LYS A 305 -20.14 26.78 -2.42
C LYS A 305 -20.99 25.62 -1.88
N LEU A 306 -21.97 25.15 -2.64
CA LEU A 306 -22.76 23.97 -2.30
C LEU A 306 -21.90 22.70 -2.26
N GLU A 307 -21.00 22.52 -3.23
CA GLU A 307 -20.07 21.39 -3.26
C GLU A 307 -19.12 21.38 -2.05
N LYS A 308 -18.61 22.56 -1.64
CA LYS A 308 -17.79 22.69 -0.42
C LYS A 308 -18.57 22.33 0.84
N LYS A 309 -19.82 22.77 0.97
CA LYS A 309 -20.71 22.41 2.09
C LYS A 309 -21.01 20.91 2.12
N ASP A 310 -21.32 20.32 0.98
CA ASP A 310 -21.57 18.88 0.85
C ASP A 310 -20.32 18.06 1.22
N ALA A 311 -19.13 18.51 0.83
CA ALA A 311 -17.88 17.87 1.22
C ALA A 311 -17.68 17.85 2.76
N VAL A 312 -18.02 18.96 3.45
CA VAL A 312 -17.96 19.06 4.92
C VAL A 312 -18.95 18.10 5.58
N LEU A 313 -20.21 18.10 5.14
CA LEU A 313 -21.25 17.21 5.69
C LEU A 313 -20.95 15.74 5.41
N THR A 314 -20.42 15.44 4.24
CA THR A 314 -19.98 14.09 3.88
C THR A 314 -18.80 13.63 4.76
N ALA A 315 -17.84 14.51 5.06
CA ALA A 315 -16.73 14.20 5.95
C ALA A 315 -17.21 13.95 7.39
N ALA A 316 -18.12 14.76 7.91
CA ALA A 316 -18.71 14.57 9.24
C ALA A 316 -19.41 13.21 9.35
N LYS A 317 -20.23 12.87 8.34
CA LYS A 317 -20.91 11.57 8.27
C LYS A 317 -19.94 10.40 8.22
N LYS A 318 -18.92 10.48 7.36
CA LYS A 318 -17.89 9.44 7.24
C LYS A 318 -17.12 9.24 8.55
N ALA A 319 -16.79 10.30 9.27
CA ALA A 319 -16.11 10.19 10.57
C ALA A 319 -17.01 9.47 11.60
N SER A 320 -18.28 9.79 11.66
CA SER A 320 -19.25 9.15 12.55
C SER A 320 -19.41 7.65 12.22
N GLU A 321 -19.62 7.31 10.95
CA GLU A 321 -19.77 5.92 10.47
C GLU A 321 -18.47 5.11 10.74
N PHE A 322 -17.31 5.72 10.50
CA PHE A 322 -16.01 5.10 10.79
C PHE A 322 -15.87 4.76 12.28
N ASN A 323 -16.15 5.72 13.16
CA ASN A 323 -16.05 5.51 14.60
C ASN A 323 -17.08 4.49 15.13
N ALA A 324 -18.29 4.50 14.62
CA ALA A 324 -19.30 3.50 14.95
C ALA A 324 -18.85 2.08 14.59
N ARG A 325 -18.16 1.93 13.45
CA ARG A 325 -17.66 0.64 12.98
C ARG A 325 -16.38 0.20 13.70
N HIS A 326 -15.43 1.11 13.91
CA HIS A 326 -14.07 0.77 14.30
C HIS A 326 -13.70 1.14 15.74
N GLY A 327 -14.42 2.08 16.36
CA GLY A 327 -14.03 2.66 17.65
C GLY A 327 -14.06 1.70 18.84
N VAL A 328 -14.76 0.58 18.73
CA VAL A 328 -14.88 -0.44 19.78
C VAL A 328 -13.92 -1.62 19.63
N TRP A 329 -13.03 -1.56 18.65
CA TRP A 329 -12.15 -2.67 18.29
C TRP A 329 -10.67 -2.31 18.43
N ALA A 330 -9.88 -3.32 18.81
CA ALA A 330 -8.43 -3.35 18.68
C ALA A 330 -8.07 -4.36 17.60
N TYR A 331 -7.27 -3.95 16.63
CA TYR A 331 -6.90 -4.75 15.47
C TYR A 331 -5.46 -5.19 15.56
N GLN A 332 -5.21 -6.50 15.43
CA GLN A 332 -3.87 -7.01 15.24
C GLN A 332 -3.42 -6.71 13.82
N ILE A 333 -2.28 -6.07 13.68
CA ILE A 333 -1.67 -5.70 12.39
C ILE A 333 -0.29 -6.35 12.24
N SER A 334 0.19 -6.41 11.01
CA SER A 334 1.54 -6.91 10.73
C SER A 334 2.60 -6.03 11.41
N GLU A 335 3.72 -6.64 11.78
CA GLU A 335 4.86 -5.93 12.35
C GLU A 335 5.39 -4.85 11.40
N TRP A 336 5.41 -5.14 10.08
CA TRP A 336 5.83 -4.18 9.08
C TRP A 336 4.97 -2.91 9.10
N LYS A 337 3.64 -3.06 9.11
CA LYS A 337 2.71 -1.92 9.16
C LYS A 337 2.83 -1.15 10.48
N ALA A 338 3.01 -1.85 11.58
CA ALA A 338 3.25 -1.22 12.86
C ALA A 338 4.53 -0.38 12.86
N LYS A 339 5.63 -0.89 12.32
CA LYS A 339 6.91 -0.17 12.17
C LYS A 339 6.77 1.06 11.28
N GLU A 340 5.98 0.99 10.21
CA GLU A 340 5.69 2.12 9.34
C GLU A 340 4.98 3.27 10.10
N LEU A 341 3.93 2.94 10.88
CA LEU A 341 3.18 3.92 11.69
C LEU A 341 3.98 4.47 12.89
N ARG A 342 5.05 3.80 13.29
CA ARG A 342 5.88 4.10 14.47
C ARG A 342 7.31 4.46 14.10
N LYS A 343 7.56 4.86 12.86
CA LYS A 343 8.92 5.12 12.38
C LYS A 343 9.53 6.28 13.17
N PRO A 344 10.68 6.09 13.83
CA PRO A 344 11.28 7.16 14.64
C PRO A 344 11.91 8.25 13.76
N LEU A 345 11.96 9.48 14.27
CA LEU A 345 12.56 10.62 13.58
C LEU A 345 14.00 10.34 13.10
N ALA A 346 14.77 9.58 13.88
CA ALA A 346 16.14 9.22 13.55
C ALA A 346 16.27 8.47 12.21
N ASP A 347 15.25 7.68 11.85
CA ASP A 347 15.25 6.92 10.60
C ASP A 347 14.91 7.78 9.38
N LEU A 348 14.29 8.95 9.59
CA LEU A 348 13.89 9.90 8.54
C LEU A 348 14.97 10.90 8.17
N VAL A 349 16.05 10.97 8.95
CA VAL A 349 17.11 11.97 8.78
C VAL A 349 18.47 11.31 8.59
N GLU A 350 19.36 12.03 7.96
CA GLU A 350 20.77 11.66 7.78
C GLU A 350 21.68 12.85 8.09
N ASP A 351 22.95 12.61 8.33
CA ASP A 351 23.91 13.67 8.53
C ASP A 351 24.06 14.52 7.25
N ILE A 352 24.12 15.83 7.40
CA ILE A 352 24.51 16.70 6.30
C ILE A 352 25.94 16.31 5.93
N PRO A 353 26.22 15.89 4.67
CA PRO A 353 27.58 15.59 4.27
C PRO A 353 28.47 16.80 4.57
N LYS A 354 29.56 16.58 5.30
CA LYS A 354 30.56 17.61 5.45
C LYS A 354 31.09 17.93 4.05
N ASP A 355 31.09 19.21 3.68
CA ASP A 355 31.75 19.64 2.44
C ASP A 355 33.22 19.30 2.56
N THR A 356 33.60 18.18 1.96
CA THR A 356 35.01 17.72 1.92
C THR A 356 35.78 18.34 0.76
N THR A 357 35.16 19.31 0.05
CA THR A 357 35.85 20.06 -1.00
C THR A 357 37.04 20.80 -0.37
N PRO A 358 38.27 20.51 -0.76
CA PRO A 358 39.40 21.16 -0.14
C PRO A 358 39.37 22.68 -0.41
N ALA A 359 39.78 23.47 0.58
CA ALA A 359 39.79 24.93 0.45
C ALA A 359 40.78 25.40 -0.62
N GLU A 360 41.80 24.57 -0.90
CA GLU A 360 42.83 24.79 -1.91
C GLU A 360 43.28 23.45 -2.52
N ILE A 361 43.70 23.47 -3.76
CA ILE A 361 44.30 22.33 -4.47
C ILE A 361 45.56 22.76 -5.17
N ALA A 362 46.41 21.80 -5.55
CA ALA A 362 47.51 22.04 -6.47
C ALA A 362 47.30 21.26 -7.77
N ALA A 363 47.69 21.84 -8.87
CA ALA A 363 47.62 21.20 -10.18
C ALA A 363 48.74 21.58 -11.08
N SER A 364 49.06 20.69 -12.00
CA SER A 364 49.88 20.98 -13.18
C SER A 364 49.00 20.97 -14.42
N HIS A 365 49.32 21.75 -15.44
CA HIS A 365 48.61 21.74 -16.68
C HIS A 365 49.49 21.81 -17.95
N ILE A 366 48.89 21.43 -19.06
CA ILE A 366 49.39 21.68 -20.41
C ILE A 366 48.35 22.59 -21.06
N LEU A 367 48.78 23.80 -21.46
CA LEU A 367 47.95 24.73 -22.22
C LEU A 367 48.37 24.64 -23.70
N VAL A 368 47.39 24.41 -24.57
CA VAL A 368 47.58 24.54 -26.03
C VAL A 368 46.73 25.69 -26.54
N SER A 369 47.40 26.81 -26.81
CA SER A 369 46.77 28.04 -27.28
C SER A 369 46.63 28.06 -28.79
N TYR A 370 45.76 28.96 -29.29
CA TYR A 370 45.55 29.20 -30.72
C TYR A 370 45.51 30.70 -31.03
N LYS A 371 45.64 31.06 -32.31
CA LYS A 371 45.59 32.45 -32.76
C LYS A 371 44.28 33.11 -32.38
N GLY A 372 44.34 34.18 -31.60
CA GLY A 372 43.20 34.92 -31.09
C GLY A 372 42.68 34.48 -29.73
N ALA A 373 43.28 33.47 -29.09
CA ALA A 373 43.03 33.17 -27.68
C ALA A 373 43.67 34.24 -26.78
N GLU A 374 43.15 34.41 -25.57
CA GLU A 374 43.65 35.39 -24.62
C GLU A 374 45.13 35.10 -24.26
N ARG A 375 45.96 36.13 -24.30
CA ARG A 375 47.42 36.08 -24.01
C ARG A 375 48.18 35.06 -24.85
N SER A 376 47.70 34.77 -26.08
CA SER A 376 48.29 33.76 -26.95
C SER A 376 49.21 34.42 -28.00
N GLU A 377 50.44 33.91 -28.12
CA GLU A 377 51.36 34.19 -29.21
C GLU A 377 51.34 33.09 -30.29
N ALA A 378 50.45 32.13 -30.17
CA ALA A 378 50.36 31.00 -31.09
C ALA A 378 49.83 31.46 -32.45
N THR A 379 50.38 30.93 -33.52
CA THR A 379 50.01 31.21 -34.93
C THR A 379 49.01 30.15 -35.47
N ARG A 380 48.88 29.02 -34.80
CA ARG A 380 48.03 27.89 -35.20
C ARG A 380 46.55 28.23 -35.07
N THR A 381 45.71 27.62 -35.90
CA THR A 381 44.23 27.70 -35.80
C THR A 381 43.72 26.99 -34.56
N LYS A 382 42.45 27.24 -34.24
CA LYS A 382 41.80 26.56 -33.10
C LYS A 382 41.71 25.05 -33.34
N GLU A 383 41.47 24.62 -34.56
CA GLU A 383 41.41 23.21 -34.97
C GLU A 383 42.75 22.51 -34.83
N GLU A 384 43.84 23.18 -35.24
CA GLU A 384 45.19 22.65 -35.06
C GLU A 384 45.59 22.59 -33.59
N ALA A 385 45.19 23.56 -32.77
CA ALA A 385 45.43 23.56 -31.34
C ALA A 385 44.67 22.39 -30.68
N ARG A 386 43.44 22.13 -31.08
CA ARG A 386 42.66 21.01 -30.56
C ARG A 386 43.29 19.66 -30.88
N LYS A 387 43.71 19.44 -32.13
CA LYS A 387 44.44 18.23 -32.52
C LYS A 387 45.74 18.06 -31.71
N ARG A 388 46.49 19.14 -31.49
CA ARG A 388 47.70 19.12 -30.66
C ARG A 388 47.38 18.80 -29.19
N ALA A 389 46.28 19.30 -28.64
CA ALA A 389 45.84 18.96 -27.30
C ALA A 389 45.38 17.49 -27.21
N GLU A 390 44.73 16.94 -28.24
CA GLU A 390 44.37 15.53 -28.33
C GLU A 390 45.58 14.62 -28.37
N GLU A 391 46.64 15.01 -29.14
CA GLU A 391 47.90 14.30 -29.15
C GLU A 391 48.58 14.33 -27.77
N ALA A 392 48.66 15.49 -27.15
CA ALA A 392 49.21 15.64 -25.80
C ALA A 392 48.45 14.80 -24.78
N LEU A 393 47.07 14.81 -24.84
CA LEU A 393 46.23 14.03 -23.97
C LEU A 393 46.49 12.51 -24.13
N ALA A 394 46.64 12.04 -25.36
CA ALA A 394 46.96 10.65 -25.63
C ALA A 394 48.29 10.24 -25.01
N LYS A 395 49.30 11.10 -25.13
CA LYS A 395 50.66 10.87 -24.56
C LYS A 395 50.68 10.89 -23.03
N VAL A 396 49.98 11.85 -22.38
CA VAL A 396 49.97 11.94 -20.91
C VAL A 396 49.14 10.81 -20.25
N LYS A 397 48.24 10.18 -21.01
CA LYS A 397 47.46 9.00 -20.56
C LYS A 397 48.16 7.67 -20.83
N ALA A 398 49.26 7.66 -21.56
CA ALA A 398 50.03 6.44 -21.78
C ALA A 398 50.63 5.94 -20.46
N LYS A 399 50.87 4.62 -20.39
CA LYS A 399 51.50 4.02 -19.22
C LYS A 399 52.91 4.62 -19.01
N ASP A 400 53.22 4.99 -17.77
CA ASP A 400 54.52 5.57 -17.35
C ASP A 400 54.86 6.93 -18.00
N ALA A 401 53.87 7.71 -18.44
CA ALA A 401 54.04 9.01 -19.03
C ALA A 401 54.56 10.05 -18.02
N ASP A 402 55.62 10.77 -18.35
CA ASP A 402 56.07 11.92 -17.59
C ASP A 402 55.28 13.18 -17.99
N PHE A 403 54.31 13.55 -17.18
CA PHE A 403 53.49 14.73 -17.40
C PHE A 403 54.33 16.01 -17.46
N ALA A 404 55.36 16.13 -16.62
CA ALA A 404 56.17 17.34 -16.57
C ALA A 404 57.04 17.50 -17.84
N ALA A 405 57.61 16.42 -18.37
CA ALA A 405 58.31 16.40 -19.65
C ALA A 405 57.39 16.79 -20.80
N LEU A 406 56.16 16.21 -20.84
CA LEU A 406 55.16 16.53 -21.86
C LEU A 406 54.63 17.98 -21.74
N ALA A 407 54.53 18.51 -20.52
CA ALA A 407 54.16 19.91 -20.33
C ALA A 407 55.23 20.86 -20.87
N LYS A 408 56.54 20.55 -20.73
CA LYS A 408 57.63 21.31 -21.33
C LYS A 408 57.62 21.26 -22.86
N GLU A 409 57.17 20.15 -23.45
CA GLU A 409 57.07 19.96 -24.90
C GLU A 409 55.85 20.65 -25.50
N TYR A 410 54.67 20.40 -24.92
CA TYR A 410 53.38 20.73 -25.52
C TYR A 410 52.78 22.05 -25.02
N SER A 411 53.10 22.50 -23.78
CA SER A 411 52.46 23.68 -23.21
C SER A 411 52.94 24.99 -23.85
N ASP A 412 51.97 25.86 -24.08
CA ASP A 412 52.20 27.26 -24.50
C ASP A 412 52.14 28.25 -23.32
N ASP A 413 51.90 27.77 -22.08
CA ASP A 413 51.83 28.64 -20.90
C ASP A 413 53.26 29.06 -20.45
N PRO A 414 53.66 30.36 -20.63
CA PRO A 414 55.00 30.79 -20.27
C PRO A 414 55.21 30.75 -18.75
N GLY A 415 54.18 30.82 -17.93
CA GLY A 415 54.28 30.84 -16.47
C GLY A 415 54.60 29.50 -15.83
N SER A 416 54.15 28.41 -16.43
CA SER A 416 54.30 27.06 -15.87
C SER A 416 55.08 26.08 -16.75
N LYS A 417 55.19 26.32 -18.05
CA LYS A 417 55.89 25.43 -19.01
C LYS A 417 57.27 24.98 -18.52
N ALA A 418 58.12 25.92 -18.14
CA ALA A 418 59.48 25.63 -17.70
C ALA A 418 59.54 24.78 -16.42
N LYS A 419 58.49 24.86 -15.60
CA LYS A 419 58.31 24.11 -14.36
C LYS A 419 57.51 22.79 -14.57
N GLY A 420 57.41 22.30 -15.81
CA GLY A 420 56.66 21.09 -16.10
C GLY A 420 55.14 21.25 -15.95
N GLY A 421 54.62 22.46 -16.16
CA GLY A 421 53.20 22.78 -16.08
C GLY A 421 52.68 23.06 -14.66
N ASP A 422 53.58 23.08 -13.65
CA ASP A 422 53.16 23.28 -12.25
C ASP A 422 52.65 24.69 -12.00
N LEU A 423 51.40 24.76 -11.51
CA LEU A 423 50.70 25.98 -11.13
C LEU A 423 50.76 26.27 -9.62
N GLY A 424 51.33 25.34 -8.85
CA GLY A 424 51.32 25.42 -7.40
C GLY A 424 49.93 25.26 -6.80
N THR A 425 49.82 25.70 -5.54
CA THR A 425 48.52 25.63 -4.79
C THR A 425 47.70 26.88 -5.04
N PHE A 426 46.41 26.71 -5.29
CA PHE A 426 45.47 27.80 -5.51
C PHE A 426 44.11 27.52 -4.85
N LYS A 427 43.36 28.59 -4.49
CA LYS A 427 42.02 28.55 -3.90
C LYS A 427 40.95 28.70 -5.00
N LYS A 428 39.70 28.40 -4.66
CA LYS A 428 38.57 28.69 -5.52
C LYS A 428 38.50 30.20 -5.85
N GLY A 429 38.13 30.51 -7.08
CA GLY A 429 38.00 31.86 -7.61
C GLY A 429 39.29 32.45 -8.17
N VAL A 430 40.44 31.73 -8.14
CA VAL A 430 41.73 32.18 -8.65
C VAL A 430 41.89 31.85 -10.13
N MET A 431 41.43 30.70 -10.57
CA MET A 431 41.58 30.23 -11.95
C MET A 431 40.29 30.51 -12.76
N HIS A 432 40.40 30.45 -14.09
CA HIS A 432 39.20 30.54 -14.94
C HIS A 432 38.22 29.46 -14.60
N LYS A 433 36.92 29.79 -14.59
CA LYS A 433 35.80 28.93 -14.13
C LYS A 433 35.88 27.50 -14.68
N ASN A 434 36.01 27.33 -16.01
CA ASN A 434 36.03 26.01 -16.64
C ASN A 434 37.24 25.17 -16.17
N PHE A 435 38.41 25.81 -16.02
CA PHE A 435 39.61 25.17 -15.50
C PHE A 435 39.44 24.75 -14.04
N GLU A 436 38.89 25.65 -13.24
CA GLU A 436 38.69 25.43 -11.81
C GLU A 436 37.70 24.28 -11.58
N GLU A 437 36.54 24.31 -12.23
CA GLU A 437 35.55 23.24 -12.11
C GLU A 437 36.08 21.87 -12.51
N ALA A 438 36.95 21.81 -13.54
CA ALA A 438 37.58 20.59 -13.97
C ALA A 438 38.62 20.12 -12.96
N ALA A 439 39.49 21.01 -12.47
CA ALA A 439 40.54 20.68 -11.52
C ALA A 439 40.00 20.17 -10.17
N TRP A 440 38.91 20.77 -9.66
CA TRP A 440 38.29 20.35 -8.40
C TRP A 440 37.56 18.99 -8.49
N LYS A 441 37.13 18.57 -9.69
CA LYS A 441 36.53 17.25 -9.92
C LYS A 441 37.52 16.10 -9.93
N LEU A 442 38.80 16.38 -10.19
CA LEU A 442 39.83 15.36 -10.26
C LEU A 442 40.24 14.87 -8.87
N LYS A 443 40.57 13.60 -8.75
CA LYS A 443 41.32 13.06 -7.61
C LYS A 443 42.78 13.41 -7.72
N VAL A 444 43.53 13.40 -6.60
CA VAL A 444 44.99 13.60 -6.61
C VAL A 444 45.65 12.55 -7.52
N GLY A 445 46.46 13.00 -8.45
CA GLY A 445 47.11 12.18 -9.48
C GLY A 445 46.28 11.99 -10.76
N GLU A 446 45.01 12.33 -10.78
CA GLU A 446 44.13 12.15 -11.93
C GLU A 446 44.36 13.27 -12.99
N ILE A 447 44.18 12.89 -14.26
CA ILE A 447 44.35 13.78 -15.42
C ILE A 447 42.99 14.00 -16.07
N SER A 448 42.65 15.26 -16.37
CA SER A 448 41.38 15.65 -17.02
C SER A 448 41.30 15.18 -18.49
N GLY A 449 40.12 15.31 -19.07
CA GLY A 449 39.98 15.47 -20.51
C GLY A 449 40.51 16.83 -20.98
N ILE A 450 40.25 17.20 -22.24
CA ILE A 450 40.51 18.53 -22.75
C ILE A 450 39.50 19.51 -22.20
N VAL A 451 39.96 20.56 -21.55
CA VAL A 451 39.15 21.63 -20.95
C VAL A 451 39.37 22.92 -21.75
N GLU A 452 38.33 23.47 -22.31
CA GLU A 452 38.37 24.71 -23.09
C GLU A 452 38.19 25.92 -22.17
N SER A 453 39.05 26.93 -22.38
CA SER A 453 38.99 28.24 -21.74
C SER A 453 39.29 29.36 -22.77
N PRO A 454 39.15 30.65 -22.41
CA PRO A 454 39.56 31.75 -23.29
C PRO A 454 41.03 31.72 -23.70
N PHE A 455 41.91 31.03 -22.92
CA PHE A 455 43.34 30.92 -23.20
C PHE A 455 43.69 29.79 -24.17
N GLY A 456 42.80 28.84 -24.37
CA GLY A 456 43.01 27.67 -25.21
C GLY A 456 42.52 26.39 -24.58
N PHE A 457 43.11 25.26 -24.95
CA PHE A 457 42.77 23.92 -24.47
C PHE A 457 43.76 23.48 -23.37
N HIS A 458 43.21 23.08 -22.23
CA HIS A 458 43.98 22.62 -21.06
C HIS A 458 43.86 21.12 -20.89
N ILE A 459 44.95 20.49 -20.48
CA ILE A 459 44.97 19.16 -19.88
C ILE A 459 45.52 19.35 -18.47
N ILE A 460 44.71 18.97 -17.46
CA ILE A 460 44.98 19.30 -16.06
C ILE A 460 45.30 18.01 -15.31
N LYS A 461 46.37 18.01 -14.50
CA LYS A 461 46.66 16.94 -13.55
C LYS A 461 46.60 17.52 -12.15
N ARG A 462 45.70 16.97 -11.30
CA ARG A 462 45.67 17.36 -9.90
C ARG A 462 46.85 16.76 -9.16
N THR A 463 47.62 17.58 -8.41
CA THR A 463 48.83 17.16 -7.70
C THR A 463 48.66 17.14 -6.19
N LYS A 464 47.66 17.92 -5.66
CA LYS A 464 47.29 17.93 -4.23
C LYS A 464 45.79 18.04 -4.03
#